data_4ea69250afa94e39f92efd9afd0d3718
#
_entry.id   4ea69250afa94e39f92efd9afd0d3718
#
_cell.length_a   1.000
_cell.length_b   1.000
_cell.length_c   1.000
_cell.angle_alpha   90.00
_cell.angle_beta   90.00
_cell.angle_gamma   90.00
#
_symmetry.space_group_name_H-M   'P 1'
#
loop_
_entity.id
_entity.type
_entity.pdbx_description
1 polymer ?
#
loop_
_entity_poly.entity_id
_entity_poly.type
_entity_poly.pdbx_seq_one_letter_code
_entity_poly.pdbx_strand_id
1 'polypeptide(L)'
;GHASALLYSLLYLFKYGLELEDLKNFRQWQSKTPGHPEYGETAGVETTTGPLGQGIANAVGMAMAERHMAARFNKADNEIIKHYTYVICGDGDLMEGVAMEAISLAGHLGLDKLILIYDDNSITIEGKTDITFTENVRAKFESQHWHVVTVEDGNDLEAIKNSIQAGQKETEHPTLVQVKTHIAYGSPNKQDSSAAHGAPLGAEEIMLTKKFYGVP
;
A
#
# COMPACT_ATOMS: atom_id res chain seq x y z
N GLY A 1 0.72 -1.62 6.97
CA GLY A 1 1.34 -2.66 7.83
C GLY A 1 1.16 -4.07 7.28
N HIS A 2 0.01 -4.36 6.69
CA HIS A 2 -0.31 -5.71 6.16
C HIS A 2 0.49 -6.09 4.90
N ALA A 3 1.13 -5.13 4.22
CA ALA A 3 2.06 -5.38 3.12
C ALA A 3 3.52 -5.57 3.58
N SER A 4 3.76 -5.89 4.84
CA SER A 4 5.10 -5.99 5.45
C SER A 4 6.03 -6.96 4.72
N ALA A 5 5.53 -8.11 4.26
CA ALA A 5 6.33 -9.09 3.52
C ALA A 5 6.87 -8.50 2.19
N LEU A 6 6.04 -7.73 1.47
CA LEU A 6 6.48 -7.02 0.26
C LEU A 6 7.55 -5.97 0.61
N LEU A 7 7.30 -5.15 1.63
CA LEU A 7 8.23 -4.10 2.06
C LEU A 7 9.60 -4.68 2.43
N TYR A 8 9.65 -5.69 3.31
CA TYR A 8 10.92 -6.29 3.73
C TYR A 8 11.65 -7.00 2.58
N SER A 9 10.90 -7.64 1.67
CA SER A 9 11.49 -8.24 0.48
C SER A 9 12.17 -7.21 -0.41
N LEU A 10 11.52 -6.06 -0.61
CA LEU A 10 12.10 -4.94 -1.37
C LEU A 10 13.29 -4.32 -0.64
N LEU A 11 13.20 -4.08 0.66
CA LEU A 11 14.32 -3.56 1.47
C LEU A 11 15.54 -4.49 1.39
N TYR A 12 15.33 -5.80 1.40
CA TYR A 12 16.40 -6.78 1.18
C TYR A 12 17.00 -6.68 -0.23
N LEU A 13 16.16 -6.69 -1.26
CA LEU A 13 16.62 -6.65 -2.66
C LEU A 13 17.37 -5.36 -2.98
N PHE A 14 16.92 -4.23 -2.42
CA PHE A 14 17.57 -2.92 -2.59
C PHE A 14 18.69 -2.65 -1.57
N LYS A 15 19.07 -3.64 -0.76
CA LYS A 15 20.21 -3.57 0.19
C LYS A 15 20.10 -2.49 1.25
N TYR A 16 18.93 -2.36 1.85
CA TYR A 16 18.68 -1.46 2.99
C TYR A 16 19.13 -2.06 4.35
N GLY A 17 20.07 -3.00 4.35
CA GLY A 17 20.65 -3.56 5.58
C GLY A 17 19.89 -4.77 6.13
N LEU A 18 18.94 -5.33 5.38
CA LEU A 18 18.36 -6.65 5.66
C LEU A 18 19.14 -7.74 4.93
N GLU A 19 19.35 -8.85 5.64
CA GLU A 19 19.94 -10.06 5.13
C GLU A 19 18.87 -11.14 4.91
N LEU A 20 19.19 -12.20 4.14
CA LEU A 20 18.26 -13.30 3.90
C LEU A 20 17.79 -13.96 5.21
N GLU A 21 18.68 -14.02 6.20
CA GLU A 21 18.36 -14.60 7.52
C GLU A 21 17.31 -13.76 8.27
N ASP A 22 17.33 -12.42 8.10
CA ASP A 22 16.31 -11.54 8.68
C ASP A 22 14.92 -11.85 8.07
N LEU A 23 14.86 -12.14 6.77
CA LEU A 23 13.62 -12.56 6.09
C LEU A 23 13.12 -13.92 6.56
N LYS A 24 14.00 -14.87 6.80
CA LYS A 24 13.65 -16.19 7.36
C LYS A 24 13.08 -16.09 8.78
N ASN A 25 13.51 -15.07 9.53
CA ASN A 25 13.02 -14.76 10.87
C ASN A 25 11.81 -13.81 10.88
N PHE A 26 11.10 -13.68 9.77
CA PHE A 26 9.89 -12.85 9.65
C PHE A 26 8.88 -13.20 10.75
N ARG A 27 8.40 -12.19 11.47
CA ARG A 27 7.43 -12.31 12.57
C ARG A 27 7.94 -13.08 13.79
N GLN A 28 9.25 -13.40 13.87
CA GLN A 28 9.80 -14.00 15.07
C GLN A 28 10.10 -12.93 16.14
N TRP A 29 10.10 -13.35 17.40
CA TRP A 29 10.39 -12.45 18.51
C TRP A 29 11.79 -11.81 18.36
N GLN A 30 11.88 -10.51 18.54
CA GLN A 30 13.12 -9.72 18.38
C GLN A 30 13.77 -9.77 16.99
N SER A 31 13.04 -10.19 15.95
CA SER A 31 13.58 -10.10 14.59
C SER A 31 13.54 -8.67 14.06
N LYS A 32 14.42 -8.35 13.11
CA LYS A 32 14.38 -7.08 12.37
C LYS A 32 13.20 -6.96 11.41
N THR A 33 12.40 -7.99 11.27
CA THR A 33 11.25 -8.07 10.38
C THR A 33 9.98 -8.42 11.17
N PRO A 34 9.51 -7.53 12.07
CA PRO A 34 8.28 -7.74 12.82
C PRO A 34 7.07 -7.89 11.87
N GLY A 35 5.98 -8.45 12.36
CA GLY A 35 4.78 -8.70 11.56
C GLY A 35 4.19 -7.46 10.89
N HIS A 36 4.31 -6.31 11.56
CA HIS A 36 4.02 -4.98 11.01
C HIS A 36 5.26 -4.11 11.11
N PRO A 37 5.55 -3.26 10.10
CA PRO A 37 6.74 -2.42 10.13
C PRO A 37 6.70 -1.39 11.25
N GLU A 38 7.82 -1.22 11.94
CA GLU A 38 7.98 -0.23 13.01
C GLU A 38 9.14 0.71 12.69
N TYR A 39 8.87 2.01 12.81
CA TYR A 39 9.88 3.04 12.61
C TYR A 39 11.02 2.88 13.63
N GLY A 40 12.24 2.84 13.14
CA GLY A 40 13.44 2.68 13.96
C GLY A 40 13.91 1.23 14.17
N GLU A 41 13.04 0.23 13.94
CA GLU A 41 13.41 -1.18 14.08
C GLU A 41 14.06 -1.74 12.79
N THR A 42 13.55 -1.34 11.65
CA THR A 42 14.05 -1.79 10.33
C THR A 42 14.52 -0.58 9.53
N ALA A 43 15.76 -0.60 9.05
CA ALA A 43 16.27 0.44 8.17
C ALA A 43 15.42 0.55 6.89
N GLY A 44 15.03 1.79 6.53
CA GLY A 44 14.17 2.06 5.38
C GLY A 44 12.67 2.05 5.66
N VAL A 45 12.25 1.73 6.89
CA VAL A 45 10.85 1.91 7.33
C VAL A 45 10.65 3.36 7.75
N GLU A 46 9.76 4.06 7.06
CA GLU A 46 9.53 5.50 7.25
C GLU A 46 8.43 5.81 8.27
N THR A 47 7.55 4.84 8.55
CA THR A 47 6.46 5.02 9.52
C THR A 47 6.04 3.69 10.14
N THR A 48 5.59 3.73 11.39
CA THR A 48 4.97 2.58 12.05
C THR A 48 3.54 2.42 11.56
N THR A 49 3.21 1.22 11.06
CA THR A 49 1.88 0.85 10.60
C THR A 49 1.49 -0.50 11.17
N GLY A 50 0.21 -0.86 11.10
CA GLY A 50 -0.36 -2.09 11.68
C GLY A 50 -1.78 -1.83 12.12
N PRO A 51 -2.05 -0.88 13.04
CA PRO A 51 -3.41 -0.38 13.24
C PRO A 51 -3.95 0.18 11.93
N LEU A 52 -5.08 -0.38 11.47
CA LEU A 52 -5.65 -0.07 10.16
C LEU A 52 -5.99 1.43 10.02
N GLY A 53 -5.82 1.97 8.82
CA GLY A 53 -6.10 3.36 8.48
C GLY A 53 -5.03 4.38 8.92
N GLN A 54 -4.18 4.06 9.91
CA GLN A 54 -3.19 5.00 10.43
C GLN A 54 -2.13 5.37 9.39
N GLY A 55 -1.71 4.41 8.56
CA GLY A 55 -0.75 4.66 7.47
C GLY A 55 -1.26 5.70 6.47
N ILE A 56 -2.54 5.67 6.14
CA ILE A 56 -3.19 6.67 5.28
C ILE A 56 -3.13 8.06 5.94
N ALA A 57 -3.50 8.15 7.22
CA ALA A 57 -3.46 9.42 7.95
C ALA A 57 -2.03 9.99 8.03
N ASN A 58 -1.03 9.15 8.29
CA ASN A 58 0.38 9.55 8.26
C ASN A 58 0.81 10.06 6.87
N ALA A 59 0.41 9.38 5.81
CA ALA A 59 0.72 9.79 4.44
C ALA A 59 0.10 11.15 4.07
N VAL A 60 -1.13 11.40 4.52
CA VAL A 60 -1.76 12.73 4.38
C VAL A 60 -0.94 13.79 5.11
N GLY A 61 -0.48 13.52 6.35
CA GLY A 61 0.40 14.40 7.10
C GLY A 61 1.74 14.65 6.39
N MET A 62 2.35 13.63 5.79
CA MET A 62 3.58 13.76 5.00
C MET A 62 3.37 14.62 3.75
N ALA A 63 2.27 14.43 3.01
CA ALA A 63 1.95 15.25 1.84
C ALA A 63 1.65 16.70 2.21
N MET A 64 0.99 16.94 3.35
CA MET A 64 0.81 18.30 3.88
C MET A 64 2.16 18.96 4.23
N ALA A 65 3.07 18.21 4.84
CA ALA A 65 4.40 18.70 5.18
C ALA A 65 5.21 19.01 3.92
N GLU A 66 5.17 18.15 2.88
CA GLU A 66 5.79 18.43 1.58
C GLU A 66 5.28 19.75 1.01
N ARG A 67 3.97 19.91 0.90
CA ARG A 67 3.34 21.12 0.35
C ARG A 67 3.70 22.39 1.13
N HIS A 68 3.70 22.30 2.47
CA HIS A 68 4.10 23.41 3.32
C HIS A 68 5.57 23.80 3.13
N MET A 69 6.46 22.82 3.10
CA MET A 69 7.89 23.04 2.89
C MET A 69 8.18 23.55 1.47
N ALA A 70 7.52 23.02 0.46
CA ALA A 70 7.62 23.48 -0.92
C ALA A 70 7.24 24.96 -1.03
N ALA A 71 6.11 25.35 -0.46
CA ALA A 71 5.67 26.76 -0.45
C ALA A 71 6.64 27.69 0.27
N ARG A 72 7.35 27.19 1.29
CA ARG A 72 8.28 27.99 2.10
C ARG A 72 9.68 28.08 1.50
N PHE A 73 10.18 27.00 0.90
CA PHE A 73 11.59 26.88 0.54
C PHE A 73 11.87 26.86 -0.96
N ASN A 74 10.89 26.45 -1.80
CA ASN A 74 11.08 26.46 -3.25
C ASN A 74 11.10 27.90 -3.79
N LYS A 75 11.89 28.10 -4.84
CA LYS A 75 11.97 29.33 -5.60
C LYS A 75 11.68 29.03 -7.07
N ALA A 76 11.33 30.05 -7.83
CA ALA A 76 10.94 29.90 -9.23
C ALA A 76 12.01 29.22 -10.12
N ASP A 77 13.27 29.36 -9.74
CA ASP A 77 14.44 28.81 -10.45
C ASP A 77 15.07 27.60 -9.71
N ASN A 78 14.56 27.21 -8.54
CA ASN A 78 15.13 26.13 -7.73
C ASN A 78 14.09 25.44 -6.86
N GLU A 79 13.58 24.30 -7.33
CA GLU A 79 12.66 23.44 -6.59
C GLU A 79 13.43 22.35 -5.83
N ILE A 80 13.62 22.53 -4.53
CA ILE A 80 14.31 21.56 -3.66
C ILE A 80 13.36 20.59 -2.97
N ILE A 81 12.08 20.94 -2.81
CA ILE A 81 11.03 20.11 -2.22
C ILE A 81 9.99 19.78 -3.30
N LYS A 82 9.98 18.54 -3.77
CA LYS A 82 9.09 18.09 -4.86
C LYS A 82 8.83 16.59 -4.86
N HIS A 83 8.98 15.95 -3.72
CA HIS A 83 8.77 14.50 -3.62
C HIS A 83 7.29 14.15 -3.55
N TYR A 84 6.96 12.95 -3.99
CA TYR A 84 5.64 12.34 -3.85
C TYR A 84 5.58 11.51 -2.58
N THR A 85 4.39 11.39 -2.01
CA THR A 85 4.06 10.43 -0.97
C THR A 85 3.25 9.30 -1.58
N TYR A 86 3.78 8.07 -1.51
CA TYR A 86 3.09 6.86 -1.95
C TYR A 86 2.66 6.05 -0.75
N VAL A 87 1.46 5.53 -0.77
CA VAL A 87 0.95 4.66 0.28
C VAL A 87 0.16 3.50 -0.31
N ILE A 88 0.34 2.31 0.24
CA ILE A 88 -0.44 1.12 -0.11
C ILE A 88 -1.43 0.87 1.02
N CYS A 89 -2.68 0.64 0.68
CA CYS A 89 -3.73 0.27 1.63
C CYS A 89 -4.57 -0.90 1.11
N GLY A 90 -5.20 -1.61 2.00
CA GLY A 90 -6.17 -2.65 1.68
C GLY A 90 -7.60 -2.25 2.05
N ASP A 91 -8.54 -3.17 1.85
CA ASP A 91 -9.97 -2.99 2.16
C ASP A 91 -10.19 -2.56 3.62
N GLY A 92 -9.52 -3.24 4.56
CA GLY A 92 -9.65 -2.94 5.99
C GLY A 92 -9.23 -1.52 6.36
N ASP A 93 -8.19 -0.98 5.72
CA ASP A 93 -7.76 0.40 5.95
C ASP A 93 -8.86 1.41 5.56
N LEU A 94 -9.60 1.13 4.48
CA LEU A 94 -10.67 2.00 3.98
C LEU A 94 -11.98 1.89 4.77
N MET A 95 -12.09 0.93 5.68
CA MET A 95 -13.21 0.80 6.62
C MET A 95 -13.03 1.67 7.87
N GLU A 96 -11.81 2.14 8.14
CA GLU A 96 -11.48 2.90 9.34
C GLU A 96 -11.89 4.37 9.24
N GLY A 97 -12.50 4.92 10.30
CA GLY A 97 -12.92 6.31 10.38
C GLY A 97 -11.76 7.29 10.19
N VAL A 98 -10.60 7.01 10.81
CA VAL A 98 -9.41 7.86 10.69
C VAL A 98 -8.91 7.97 9.24
N ALA A 99 -8.99 6.88 8.46
CA ALA A 99 -8.66 6.91 7.04
C ALA A 99 -9.63 7.81 6.27
N MET A 100 -10.93 7.67 6.51
CA MET A 100 -11.96 8.44 5.82
C MET A 100 -11.87 9.93 6.10
N GLU A 101 -11.59 10.33 7.34
CA GLU A 101 -11.37 11.72 7.71
C GLU A 101 -10.11 12.28 7.03
N ALA A 102 -9.01 11.52 7.01
CA ALA A 102 -7.77 11.92 6.35
C ALA A 102 -7.93 12.03 4.82
N ILE A 103 -8.62 11.09 4.18
CA ILE A 103 -8.92 11.10 2.74
C ILE A 103 -9.76 12.34 2.38
N SER A 104 -10.79 12.66 3.16
CA SER A 104 -11.61 13.86 2.97
C SER A 104 -10.75 15.13 3.07
N LEU A 105 -9.87 15.21 4.07
CA LEU A 105 -8.96 16.35 4.23
C LEU A 105 -7.99 16.47 3.06
N ALA A 106 -7.42 15.35 2.58
CA ALA A 106 -6.48 15.35 1.46
C ALA A 106 -7.11 15.89 0.17
N GLY A 107 -8.34 15.46 -0.14
CA GLY A 107 -9.09 15.97 -1.29
C GLY A 107 -9.45 17.45 -1.14
N HIS A 108 -9.90 17.87 0.05
CA HIS A 108 -10.18 19.28 0.33
C HIS A 108 -8.95 20.18 0.14
N LEU A 109 -7.79 19.71 0.57
CA LEU A 109 -6.54 20.46 0.42
C LEU A 109 -5.92 20.32 -0.99
N GLY A 110 -6.41 19.42 -1.85
CA GLY A 110 -5.86 19.18 -3.18
C GLY A 110 -4.41 18.70 -3.12
N LEU A 111 -4.10 17.70 -2.29
CA LEU A 111 -2.72 17.20 -2.10
C LEU A 111 -2.25 16.37 -3.32
N ASP A 112 -1.94 17.04 -4.40
CA ASP A 112 -1.62 16.48 -5.72
C ASP A 112 -0.44 15.49 -5.74
N LYS A 113 0.48 15.59 -4.80
CA LYS A 113 1.62 14.66 -4.67
C LYS A 113 1.37 13.47 -3.75
N LEU A 114 0.13 13.25 -3.33
CA LEU A 114 -0.28 12.05 -2.61
C LEU A 114 -0.87 11.04 -3.58
N ILE A 115 -0.26 9.85 -3.67
CA ILE A 115 -0.72 8.73 -4.50
C ILE A 115 -1.01 7.55 -3.59
N LEU A 116 -2.28 7.23 -3.44
CA LEU A 116 -2.80 6.09 -2.69
C LEU A 116 -3.01 4.91 -3.65
N ILE A 117 -2.37 3.79 -3.38
CA ILE A 117 -2.52 2.54 -4.13
C ILE A 117 -3.37 1.59 -3.30
N TYR A 118 -4.57 1.31 -3.78
CA TYR A 118 -5.51 0.44 -3.11
C TYR A 118 -5.44 -0.98 -3.66
N ASP A 119 -5.02 -1.91 -2.81
CA ASP A 119 -5.04 -3.35 -3.05
C ASP A 119 -6.47 -3.87 -2.86
N ASP A 120 -7.23 -3.88 -3.96
CA ASP A 120 -8.64 -4.26 -4.01
C ASP A 120 -8.74 -5.77 -4.31
N ASN A 121 -8.57 -6.59 -3.30
CA ASN A 121 -8.62 -8.05 -3.40
C ASN A 121 -9.91 -8.67 -2.85
N SER A 122 -10.80 -7.85 -2.28
CA SER A 122 -12.10 -8.29 -1.76
C SER A 122 -12.02 -9.29 -0.60
N ILE A 123 -10.89 -9.39 0.12
CA ILE A 123 -10.69 -10.34 1.22
C ILE A 123 -10.25 -9.61 2.50
N THR A 124 -10.89 -9.97 3.59
CA THR A 124 -10.49 -9.58 4.96
C THR A 124 -10.01 -10.81 5.74
N ILE A 125 -9.60 -10.59 7.00
CA ILE A 125 -9.12 -11.67 7.88
C ILE A 125 -10.16 -12.78 8.08
N GLU A 126 -11.46 -12.46 8.13
CA GLU A 126 -12.54 -13.43 8.41
C GLU A 126 -13.30 -13.90 7.16
N GLY A 127 -13.07 -13.29 5.99
CA GLY A 127 -13.78 -13.65 4.76
C GLY A 127 -13.81 -12.55 3.71
N LYS A 128 -14.81 -12.62 2.85
CA LYS A 128 -15.01 -11.63 1.79
C LYS A 128 -15.51 -10.30 2.34
N THR A 129 -15.16 -9.22 1.66
CA THR A 129 -15.58 -7.85 2.02
C THR A 129 -17.09 -7.65 1.95
N ASP A 130 -17.81 -8.40 1.11
CA ASP A 130 -19.26 -8.28 0.90
C ASP A 130 -20.11 -8.45 2.18
N ILE A 131 -19.53 -9.03 3.25
CA ILE A 131 -20.18 -9.16 4.54
C ILE A 131 -20.33 -7.81 5.26
N THR A 132 -19.35 -6.89 5.09
CA THR A 132 -19.25 -5.64 5.87
C THR A 132 -18.92 -4.41 5.05
N PHE A 133 -18.45 -4.55 3.83
CA PHE A 133 -17.94 -3.46 3.01
C PHE A 133 -18.41 -3.59 1.55
N THR A 134 -19.50 -2.94 1.23
CA THR A 134 -20.15 -2.96 -0.10
C THR A 134 -20.15 -1.59 -0.76
N GLU A 135 -19.29 -0.70 -0.31
CA GLU A 135 -19.21 0.66 -0.82
C GLU A 135 -18.61 0.70 -2.24
N ASN A 136 -19.06 1.66 -3.05
CA ASN A 136 -18.37 2.00 -4.27
C ASN A 136 -17.18 2.93 -3.94
N VAL A 137 -16.01 2.33 -3.75
CA VAL A 137 -14.79 3.05 -3.35
C VAL A 137 -14.44 4.15 -4.37
N ARG A 138 -14.53 3.86 -5.67
CA ARG A 138 -14.28 4.86 -6.71
C ARG A 138 -15.16 6.08 -6.56
N ALA A 139 -16.46 5.90 -6.51
CA ALA A 139 -17.42 7.01 -6.37
C ALA A 139 -17.23 7.77 -5.06
N LYS A 140 -16.86 7.07 -3.98
CA LYS A 140 -16.57 7.66 -2.67
C LYS A 140 -15.37 8.61 -2.74
N PHE A 141 -14.29 8.22 -3.39
CA PHE A 141 -13.11 9.06 -3.58
C PHE A 141 -13.35 10.22 -4.54
N GLU A 142 -14.02 9.96 -5.68
CA GLU A 142 -14.40 11.01 -6.63
C GLU A 142 -15.26 12.10 -5.96
N SER A 143 -16.20 11.71 -5.08
CA SER A 143 -17.02 12.68 -4.32
C SER A 143 -16.24 13.53 -3.33
N GLN A 144 -15.04 13.11 -2.96
CA GLN A 144 -14.12 13.82 -2.08
C GLN A 144 -12.98 14.51 -2.84
N HIS A 145 -13.17 14.77 -4.13
CA HIS A 145 -12.22 15.48 -5.00
C HIS A 145 -10.89 14.74 -5.21
N TRP A 146 -10.92 13.41 -5.30
CA TRP A 146 -9.77 12.62 -5.71
C TRP A 146 -9.83 12.29 -7.19
N HIS A 147 -8.69 12.33 -7.86
CA HIS A 147 -8.48 11.70 -9.16
C HIS A 147 -8.42 10.17 -8.96
N VAL A 148 -9.20 9.41 -9.73
CA VAL A 148 -9.26 7.94 -9.57
C VAL A 148 -8.92 7.24 -10.87
N VAL A 149 -7.94 6.35 -10.81
CA VAL A 149 -7.53 5.46 -11.90
C VAL A 149 -7.73 4.01 -11.46
N THR A 150 -8.30 3.17 -12.34
CA THR A 150 -8.50 1.74 -12.05
C THR A 150 -7.57 0.89 -12.90
N VAL A 151 -6.95 -0.11 -12.28
CA VAL A 151 -6.18 -1.18 -12.91
C VAL A 151 -6.94 -2.48 -12.70
N GLU A 152 -7.39 -3.11 -13.79
CA GLU A 152 -8.24 -4.30 -13.73
C GLU A 152 -7.48 -5.59 -13.46
N ASP A 153 -6.16 -5.61 -13.66
CA ASP A 153 -5.28 -6.75 -13.38
C ASP A 153 -4.02 -6.29 -12.67
N GLY A 154 -3.88 -6.63 -11.40
CA GLY A 154 -2.72 -6.32 -10.57
C GLY A 154 -1.42 -7.02 -11.00
N ASN A 155 -1.48 -7.92 -11.99
CA ASN A 155 -0.29 -8.53 -12.60
C ASN A 155 0.16 -7.80 -13.89
N ASP A 156 -0.62 -6.83 -14.38
CA ASP A 156 -0.22 -5.97 -15.49
C ASP A 156 0.65 -4.80 -14.98
N LEU A 157 1.96 -5.03 -14.97
CA LEU A 157 2.96 -4.05 -14.51
C LEU A 157 2.96 -2.75 -15.33
N GLU A 158 2.65 -2.82 -16.62
CA GLU A 158 2.58 -1.62 -17.46
C GLU A 158 1.34 -0.80 -17.15
N ALA A 159 0.19 -1.44 -16.88
CA ALA A 159 -1.00 -0.74 -16.43
C ALA A 159 -0.79 -0.04 -15.08
N ILE A 160 -0.15 -0.73 -14.11
CA ILE A 160 0.21 -0.14 -12.80
C ILE A 160 1.13 1.06 -12.99
N LYS A 161 2.20 0.92 -13.76
CA LYS A 161 3.16 2.00 -14.04
C LYS A 161 2.47 3.21 -14.68
N ASN A 162 1.63 2.96 -15.70
CA ASN A 162 0.90 4.03 -16.38
C ASN A 162 -0.07 4.75 -15.44
N SER A 163 -0.71 4.03 -14.54
CA SER A 163 -1.63 4.60 -13.54
C SER A 163 -0.89 5.47 -12.52
N ILE A 164 0.29 5.04 -12.04
CA ILE A 164 1.14 5.86 -11.17
C ILE A 164 1.60 7.11 -11.91
N GLN A 165 2.01 6.99 -13.18
CA GLN A 165 2.40 8.14 -14.01
C GLN A 165 1.23 9.10 -14.27
N ALA A 166 -0.01 8.59 -14.40
CA ALA A 166 -1.19 9.43 -14.50
C ALA A 166 -1.39 10.26 -13.21
N GLY A 167 -1.24 9.63 -12.03
CA GLY A 167 -1.25 10.34 -10.76
C GLY A 167 -0.13 11.36 -10.60
N GLN A 168 1.07 11.07 -11.12
CA GLN A 168 2.17 12.06 -11.12
C GLN A 168 1.95 13.26 -12.05
N LYS A 169 1.07 13.13 -13.04
CA LYS A 169 0.69 14.22 -13.95
C LYS A 169 -0.52 15.02 -13.46
N GLU A 170 -1.27 14.49 -12.52
CA GLU A 170 -2.34 15.22 -11.86
C GLU A 170 -1.73 16.30 -10.95
N THR A 171 -2.22 17.53 -11.05
CA THR A 171 -1.63 18.69 -10.37
C THR A 171 -2.58 19.43 -9.44
N GLU A 172 -3.82 18.97 -9.33
CA GLU A 172 -4.86 19.62 -8.53
C GLU A 172 -5.42 18.74 -7.43
N HIS A 173 -5.37 17.42 -7.61
CA HIS A 173 -6.04 16.46 -6.74
C HIS A 173 -5.10 15.32 -6.31
N PRO A 174 -5.25 14.76 -5.10
CA PRO A 174 -4.62 13.50 -4.75
C PRO A 174 -5.16 12.37 -5.65
N THR A 175 -4.35 11.33 -5.87
CA THR A 175 -4.72 10.23 -6.77
C THR A 175 -4.92 8.93 -6.02
N LEU A 176 -6.06 8.27 -6.28
CA LEU A 176 -6.29 6.86 -5.96
C LEU A 176 -5.99 6.02 -7.20
N VAL A 177 -5.09 5.05 -7.05
CA VAL A 177 -4.88 3.96 -8.00
C VAL A 177 -5.53 2.70 -7.41
N GLN A 178 -6.76 2.38 -7.84
CA GLN A 178 -7.48 1.18 -7.42
C GLN A 178 -7.01 0.00 -8.28
N VAL A 179 -6.35 -0.97 -7.67
CA VAL A 179 -5.75 -2.12 -8.35
C VAL A 179 -6.50 -3.39 -7.96
N LYS A 180 -7.14 -4.04 -8.92
CA LYS A 180 -7.76 -5.35 -8.71
C LYS A 180 -6.67 -6.41 -8.56
N THR A 181 -6.67 -7.09 -7.44
CA THR A 181 -5.67 -8.11 -7.13
C THR A 181 -6.31 -9.39 -6.61
N HIS A 182 -5.48 -10.40 -6.42
CA HIS A 182 -5.86 -11.69 -5.85
C HIS A 182 -4.94 -11.99 -4.69
N ILE A 183 -5.46 -12.11 -3.47
CA ILE A 183 -4.64 -12.56 -2.34
C ILE A 183 -4.09 -13.96 -2.63
N ALA A 184 -2.83 -14.22 -2.31
CA ALA A 184 -2.12 -15.46 -2.59
C ALA A 184 -2.22 -15.91 -4.06
N TYR A 185 -2.09 -14.98 -5.00
CA TYR A 185 -2.12 -15.25 -6.44
C TYR A 185 -1.19 -16.40 -6.81
N GLY A 186 -1.68 -17.34 -7.61
CA GLY A 186 -0.95 -18.53 -8.02
C GLY A 186 -0.91 -19.67 -7.00
N SER A 187 -1.54 -19.52 -5.83
CA SER A 187 -1.75 -20.60 -4.87
C SER A 187 -3.00 -21.39 -5.24
N PRO A 188 -2.88 -22.67 -5.64
CA PRO A 188 -4.02 -23.42 -6.18
C PRO A 188 -5.19 -23.61 -5.21
N ASN A 189 -4.89 -23.71 -3.91
CA ASN A 189 -5.90 -24.02 -2.89
C ASN A 189 -6.20 -22.84 -1.95
N LYS A 190 -5.40 -21.75 -1.98
CA LYS A 190 -5.54 -20.64 -1.03
C LYS A 190 -5.74 -19.28 -1.69
N GLN A 191 -5.63 -19.18 -3.02
CA GLN A 191 -5.93 -17.94 -3.72
C GLN A 191 -7.37 -17.50 -3.42
N ASP A 192 -7.57 -16.20 -3.26
CA ASP A 192 -8.87 -15.55 -2.97
C ASP A 192 -9.56 -16.09 -1.71
N SER A 193 -8.76 -16.53 -0.73
CA SER A 193 -9.23 -17.09 0.52
C SER A 193 -8.67 -16.32 1.72
N SER A 194 -9.50 -16.10 2.74
CA SER A 194 -9.08 -15.56 4.03
C SER A 194 -8.01 -16.43 4.72
N ALA A 195 -7.90 -17.71 4.39
CA ALA A 195 -6.85 -18.60 4.88
C ALA A 195 -5.42 -18.18 4.48
N ALA A 196 -5.27 -17.28 3.51
CA ALA A 196 -4.01 -16.67 3.13
C ALA A 196 -3.74 -15.32 3.82
N HIS A 197 -4.73 -14.74 4.51
CA HIS A 197 -4.59 -13.44 5.14
C HIS A 197 -3.76 -13.54 6.43
N GLY A 198 -2.51 -13.06 6.36
CA GLY A 198 -1.61 -13.06 7.52
C GLY A 198 -1.15 -14.44 8.02
N ALA A 199 -1.46 -15.52 7.29
CA ALA A 199 -1.10 -16.89 7.62
C ALA A 199 -0.13 -17.48 6.59
N PRO A 200 0.81 -18.34 7.00
CA PRO A 200 1.70 -19.02 6.06
C PRO A 200 0.91 -19.98 5.16
N LEU A 201 1.33 -20.10 3.91
CA LEU A 201 0.71 -21.03 2.97
C LEU A 201 0.90 -22.51 3.39
N GLY A 202 1.99 -22.81 4.09
CA GLY A 202 2.39 -24.17 4.42
C GLY A 202 3.25 -24.81 3.33
N ALA A 203 4.03 -25.84 3.70
CA ALA A 203 5.06 -26.41 2.83
C ALA A 203 4.50 -26.95 1.50
N GLU A 204 3.40 -27.69 1.56
CA GLU A 204 2.78 -28.27 0.36
C GLU A 204 2.28 -27.21 -0.60
N GLU A 205 1.57 -26.20 -0.07
CA GLU A 205 1.01 -25.12 -0.87
C GLU A 205 2.11 -24.21 -1.46
N ILE A 206 3.21 -24.01 -0.71
CA ILE A 206 4.38 -23.29 -1.23
C ILE A 206 4.98 -24.03 -2.44
N MET A 207 5.11 -25.34 -2.39
CA MET A 207 5.62 -26.12 -3.51
C MET A 207 4.72 -26.02 -4.75
N LEU A 208 3.41 -26.03 -4.58
CA LEU A 208 2.46 -25.86 -5.68
C LEU A 208 2.54 -24.45 -6.27
N THR A 209 2.62 -23.43 -5.41
CA THR A 209 2.74 -22.03 -5.83
C THR A 209 4.06 -21.77 -6.56
N LYS A 210 5.17 -22.32 -6.06
CA LYS A 210 6.47 -22.29 -6.77
C LYS A 210 6.38 -22.91 -8.16
N LYS A 211 5.70 -24.05 -8.28
CA LYS A 211 5.47 -24.69 -9.58
C LYS A 211 4.67 -23.79 -10.53
N PHE A 212 3.65 -23.10 -10.03
CA PHE A 212 2.88 -22.13 -10.81
C PHE A 212 3.78 -21.02 -11.38
N TYR A 213 4.69 -20.49 -10.58
CA TYR A 213 5.62 -19.43 -11.00
C TYR A 213 6.85 -19.95 -11.75
N GLY A 214 7.03 -21.24 -11.91
CA GLY A 214 8.24 -21.81 -12.52
C GLY A 214 9.52 -21.58 -11.71
N VAL A 215 9.40 -21.41 -10.39
CA VAL A 215 10.52 -21.16 -9.46
C VAL A 215 10.89 -22.48 -8.78
N PRO A 216 12.21 -22.81 -8.63
CA PRO A 216 12.66 -24.04 -7.99
C PRO A 216 12.32 -24.15 -6.50
#